data_3e389cafabc0d82118af8d11d7b8e3e9
#
_entry.id   3e389cafabc0d82118af8d11d7b8e3e9
#
_cell.length_a   1.000
_cell.length_b   1.000
_cell.length_c   1.000
_cell.angle_alpha   90.00
_cell.angle_beta   90.00
_cell.angle_gamma   90.00
#
_symmetry.space_group_name_H-M   'P 1'
#
loop_
_entity.id
_entity.type
_entity.pdbx_description
1 polymer ?
#
loop_
_entity_poly.entity_id
_entity_poly.type
_entity_poly.pdbx_seq_one_letter_code
_entity_poly.pdbx_strand_id
1 'polypeptide(L)'
;MSLFPNASTTTGQLPIQDWISTKATRTVIAALEAQGTSVRFIGGCVRDAIAHRPVTDIDIATPDRPETVMALLKTDGINAVPTGLKHGTVTAIIDKAHFEITTLRRDLETDGRHATVEFTDDWLEDAKRRDFTINAMSASPDGAVFDPFNGISDLAHGRVRFIGIARDRVEEDYLRILRFFRFHGLFGRGAMDQNAKAACRAGAKQLQTISRERIRDELLKILLVANPAEICVHMRSDKVLDQVLPEASDINHLRVVNWLETRAVNVDKVEPDAIRHLAALLNTDRAGVDRVANQLKLSNAQRKRLVALSAPEEKINANMGDAGEQRAIRRLGGGRVRDLALLAWAEELTGTTRLPRQRTEAYIRLLERCAAWIPPDFPISGTDVLTLGLRPGPMVGTILGRVEAWWENTGYEASRQECLDRLIRVARETEGDHR
;
A
#
# COMPACT_ATOMS: atom_id res chain seq x y z
N MET A 1 -10.58 -34.39 -23.75
CA MET A 1 -9.21 -33.83 -23.71
C MET A 1 -9.30 -32.60 -22.81
N SER A 2 -8.58 -32.57 -21.68
CA SER A 2 -8.56 -31.41 -20.78
C SER A 2 -7.98 -30.21 -21.54
N LEU A 3 -8.73 -29.12 -21.59
CA LEU A 3 -8.33 -27.87 -22.25
C LEU A 3 -7.17 -27.15 -21.53
N PHE A 4 -6.73 -27.64 -20.39
CA PHE A 4 -5.68 -27.03 -19.58
C PHE A 4 -4.48 -27.98 -19.44
N PRO A 5 -3.24 -27.47 -19.55
CA PRO A 5 -2.05 -28.25 -19.23
C PRO A 5 -2.12 -28.77 -17.79
N ASN A 6 -1.62 -29.96 -17.55
CA ASN A 6 -1.54 -30.53 -16.22
C ASN A 6 -0.67 -29.60 -15.33
N ALA A 7 -1.17 -29.21 -14.16
CA ALA A 7 -0.42 -28.38 -13.19
C ALA A 7 0.87 -29.06 -12.67
N SER A 8 1.10 -30.30 -13.06
CA SER A 8 2.34 -31.07 -12.80
C SER A 8 3.40 -30.95 -13.91
N THR A 9 3.06 -30.29 -15.05
CA THR A 9 4.01 -30.13 -16.17
C THR A 9 4.77 -28.82 -16.00
N THR A 10 6.09 -28.91 -15.99
CA THR A 10 6.97 -27.72 -15.96
C THR A 10 6.89 -26.98 -17.28
N THR A 11 6.72 -25.66 -17.22
CA THR A 11 6.57 -24.77 -18.37
C THR A 11 7.76 -23.83 -18.55
N GLY A 12 8.67 -23.78 -17.58
CA GLY A 12 9.85 -22.95 -17.60
C GLY A 12 10.74 -23.16 -16.39
N GLN A 13 11.79 -22.37 -16.33
CA GLN A 13 12.74 -22.37 -15.22
C GLN A 13 12.98 -20.92 -14.77
N LEU A 14 12.84 -20.66 -13.48
CA LEU A 14 13.31 -19.40 -12.91
C LEU A 14 14.83 -19.34 -12.94
N PRO A 15 15.44 -18.22 -13.31
CA PRO A 15 16.85 -18.02 -13.04
C PRO A 15 17.09 -18.08 -11.53
N ILE A 16 18.34 -18.34 -11.13
CA ILE A 16 18.72 -18.34 -9.71
C ILE A 16 18.28 -17.02 -9.09
N GLN A 17 17.49 -17.10 -8.02
CA GLN A 17 16.97 -15.96 -7.28
C GLN A 17 17.64 -15.89 -5.91
N ASP A 18 18.14 -14.71 -5.53
CA ASP A 18 18.78 -14.53 -4.23
C ASP A 18 17.84 -14.90 -3.08
N TRP A 19 16.57 -14.51 -3.16
CA TRP A 19 15.57 -14.79 -2.12
C TRP A 19 15.29 -16.29 -1.93
N ILE A 20 15.40 -17.13 -2.97
CA ILE A 20 15.29 -18.60 -2.86
C ILE A 20 16.54 -19.18 -2.17
N SER A 21 17.71 -18.62 -2.44
CA SER A 21 19.00 -19.13 -1.96
C SER A 21 19.37 -18.69 -0.56
N THR A 22 18.61 -17.80 0.09
CA THR A 22 18.89 -17.40 1.47
C THR A 22 18.86 -18.57 2.44
N LYS A 23 19.63 -18.49 3.52
CA LYS A 23 19.60 -19.48 4.59
C LYS A 23 18.19 -19.65 5.16
N ALA A 24 17.49 -18.52 5.41
CA ALA A 24 16.14 -18.52 5.96
C ALA A 24 15.16 -19.29 5.07
N THR A 25 15.13 -18.98 3.76
CA THR A 25 14.25 -19.68 2.80
C THR A 25 14.54 -21.17 2.76
N ARG A 26 15.82 -21.57 2.65
CA ARG A 26 16.21 -22.99 2.60
C ARG A 26 15.83 -23.72 3.89
N THR A 27 16.00 -23.09 5.05
CA THR A 27 15.62 -23.70 6.33
C THR A 27 14.11 -23.93 6.40
N VAL A 28 13.27 -22.96 5.99
CA VAL A 28 11.81 -23.13 5.96
C VAL A 28 11.39 -24.23 4.98
N ILE A 29 11.97 -24.23 3.76
CA ILE A 29 11.67 -25.27 2.76
C ILE A 29 12.06 -26.67 3.27
N ALA A 30 13.28 -26.83 3.83
CA ALA A 30 13.74 -28.11 4.36
C ALA A 30 12.81 -28.63 5.47
N ALA A 31 12.35 -27.75 6.38
CA ALA A 31 11.41 -28.12 7.44
C ALA A 31 10.06 -28.61 6.84
N LEU A 32 9.54 -27.91 5.84
CA LEU A 32 8.26 -28.27 5.20
C LEU A 32 8.36 -29.57 4.39
N GLU A 33 9.49 -29.85 3.76
CA GLU A 33 9.72 -31.04 2.95
C GLU A 33 10.22 -32.26 3.76
N ALA A 34 10.41 -32.12 5.08
CA ALA A 34 10.99 -33.16 5.94
C ALA A 34 10.22 -34.51 5.92
N GLN A 35 8.93 -34.50 5.60
CA GLN A 35 8.10 -35.70 5.46
C GLN A 35 7.85 -36.10 4.00
N GLY A 36 8.58 -35.53 3.04
CA GLY A 36 8.49 -35.84 1.62
C GLY A 36 7.36 -35.14 0.87
N THR A 37 6.67 -34.19 1.50
CA THR A 37 5.64 -33.36 0.84
C THR A 37 6.32 -32.29 0.00
N SER A 38 5.93 -32.17 -1.27
CA SER A 38 6.47 -31.11 -2.14
C SER A 38 5.81 -29.76 -1.83
N VAL A 39 6.62 -28.71 -1.79
CA VAL A 39 6.16 -27.33 -1.63
C VAL A 39 6.46 -26.51 -2.88
N ARG A 40 5.72 -25.40 -3.08
CA ARG A 40 6.00 -24.46 -4.18
C ARG A 40 5.87 -23.03 -3.68
N PHE A 41 6.73 -22.16 -4.21
CA PHE A 41 6.49 -20.73 -4.19
C PHE A 41 5.30 -20.38 -5.08
N ILE A 42 4.47 -19.41 -4.70
CA ILE A 42 3.21 -19.14 -5.41
C ILE A 42 2.95 -17.63 -5.57
N GLY A 43 2.16 -17.29 -6.58
CA GLY A 43 1.56 -15.96 -6.69
C GLY A 43 2.55 -14.83 -6.93
N GLY A 44 2.59 -13.88 -5.98
CA GLY A 44 3.33 -12.62 -6.12
C GLY A 44 4.83 -12.80 -6.35
N CYS A 45 5.49 -13.62 -5.54
CA CYS A 45 6.94 -13.83 -5.62
C CYS A 45 7.37 -14.46 -6.95
N VAL A 46 6.60 -15.44 -7.46
CA VAL A 46 6.89 -16.08 -8.76
C VAL A 46 6.68 -15.10 -9.91
N ARG A 47 5.54 -14.40 -9.92
CA ARG A 47 5.25 -13.36 -10.93
C ARG A 47 6.33 -12.28 -10.96
N ASP A 48 6.70 -11.75 -9.81
CA ASP A 48 7.65 -10.63 -9.73
C ASP A 48 9.06 -11.09 -10.10
N ALA A 49 9.46 -12.32 -9.75
CA ALA A 49 10.71 -12.93 -10.22
C ALA A 49 10.75 -13.08 -11.75
N ILE A 50 9.68 -13.58 -12.38
CA ILE A 50 9.56 -13.68 -13.86
C ILE A 50 9.56 -12.28 -14.50
N ALA A 51 8.96 -11.29 -13.85
CA ALA A 51 8.92 -9.90 -14.33
C ALA A 51 10.22 -9.13 -14.04
N HIS A 52 11.26 -9.76 -13.48
CA HIS A 52 12.50 -9.11 -13.04
C HIS A 52 12.27 -7.94 -12.10
N ARG A 53 11.30 -8.07 -11.19
CA ARG A 53 11.01 -7.09 -10.14
C ARG A 53 11.53 -7.61 -8.78
N PRO A 54 11.83 -6.71 -7.84
CA PRO A 54 12.17 -7.10 -6.48
C PRO A 54 11.05 -7.93 -5.84
N VAL A 55 11.41 -9.05 -5.22
CA VAL A 55 10.50 -9.89 -4.45
C VAL A 55 10.63 -9.49 -2.98
N THR A 56 9.53 -9.05 -2.38
CA THR A 56 9.47 -8.60 -0.97
C THR A 56 8.81 -9.63 -0.07
N ASP A 57 7.74 -10.25 -0.54
CA ASP A 57 6.94 -11.19 0.23
C ASP A 57 7.06 -12.58 -0.40
N ILE A 58 7.33 -13.59 0.41
CA ILE A 58 7.52 -14.96 -0.05
C ILE A 58 6.33 -15.80 0.41
N ASP A 59 5.49 -16.18 -0.57
CA ASP A 59 4.34 -17.03 -0.36
C ASP A 59 4.69 -18.47 -0.78
N ILE A 60 4.41 -19.43 0.10
CA ILE A 60 4.64 -20.86 -0.11
C ILE A 60 3.30 -21.58 -0.05
N ALA A 61 3.08 -22.55 -0.92
CA ALA A 61 1.95 -23.45 -0.87
C ALA A 61 2.40 -24.89 -0.59
N THR A 62 1.56 -25.63 0.12
CA THR A 62 1.76 -27.04 0.45
C THR A 62 0.41 -27.78 0.50
N PRO A 63 0.34 -29.08 0.16
CA PRO A 63 -0.82 -29.91 0.43
C PRO A 63 -1.04 -30.15 1.93
N ASP A 64 -0.01 -29.99 2.77
CA ASP A 64 -0.10 -30.23 4.20
C ASP A 64 -1.07 -29.26 4.89
N ARG A 65 -1.84 -29.80 5.83
CA ARG A 65 -2.76 -29.00 6.64
C ARG A 65 -2.01 -28.06 7.59
N PRO A 66 -2.63 -26.94 8.01
CA PRO A 66 -1.97 -25.94 8.86
C PRO A 66 -1.37 -26.53 10.15
N GLU A 67 -2.05 -27.53 10.74
CA GLU A 67 -1.59 -28.18 11.95
C GLU A 67 -0.28 -28.96 11.70
N THR A 68 -0.16 -29.64 10.57
CA THR A 68 1.05 -30.34 10.14
C THR A 68 2.17 -29.34 9.87
N VAL A 69 1.88 -28.25 9.14
CA VAL A 69 2.83 -27.17 8.88
C VAL A 69 3.39 -26.59 10.19
N MET A 70 2.52 -26.29 11.14
CA MET A 70 2.96 -25.78 12.46
C MET A 70 3.84 -26.80 13.22
N ALA A 71 3.51 -28.10 13.16
CA ALA A 71 4.30 -29.15 13.81
C ALA A 71 5.69 -29.30 13.18
N LEU A 72 5.78 -29.29 11.83
CA LEU A 72 7.04 -29.37 11.09
C LEU A 72 7.96 -28.18 11.42
N LEU A 73 7.45 -26.96 11.35
CA LEU A 73 8.19 -25.74 11.68
C LEU A 73 8.69 -25.75 13.12
N LYS A 74 7.84 -26.17 14.06
CA LYS A 74 8.20 -26.27 15.47
C LYS A 74 9.31 -27.30 15.75
N THR A 75 9.32 -28.43 15.04
CA THR A 75 10.35 -29.47 15.16
C THR A 75 11.72 -28.90 14.81
N ASP A 76 11.81 -28.03 13.83
CA ASP A 76 13.05 -27.38 13.40
C ASP A 76 13.33 -26.04 14.13
N GLY A 77 12.58 -25.76 15.20
CA GLY A 77 12.79 -24.56 16.02
C GLY A 77 12.38 -23.25 15.35
N ILE A 78 11.57 -23.30 14.28
CA ILE A 78 11.09 -22.12 13.56
C ILE A 78 9.83 -21.58 14.23
N ASN A 79 9.80 -20.29 14.52
CA ASN A 79 8.62 -19.65 15.10
C ASN A 79 7.49 -19.59 14.04
N ALA A 80 6.33 -20.18 14.38
CA ALA A 80 5.15 -20.24 13.51
C ALA A 80 3.94 -19.58 14.18
N VAL A 81 3.31 -18.63 13.48
CA VAL A 81 2.13 -17.90 13.95
C VAL A 81 0.92 -18.27 13.11
N PRO A 82 -0.20 -18.69 13.71
CA PRO A 82 -1.42 -19.02 12.99
C PRO A 82 -2.17 -17.76 12.55
N THR A 83 -1.75 -17.13 11.47
CA THR A 83 -2.29 -15.85 10.99
C THR A 83 -3.66 -15.99 10.31
N GLY A 84 -4.02 -17.21 9.86
CA GLY A 84 -5.27 -17.45 9.16
C GLY A 84 -5.67 -18.93 9.08
N LEU A 85 -5.72 -19.66 10.20
CA LEU A 85 -6.00 -21.11 10.24
C LEU A 85 -7.27 -21.51 9.48
N LYS A 86 -8.34 -20.72 9.60
CA LYS A 86 -9.60 -20.97 8.89
C LYS A 86 -9.45 -20.92 7.37
N HIS A 87 -8.42 -20.23 6.89
CA HIS A 87 -8.09 -20.10 5.47
C HIS A 87 -6.86 -20.90 5.08
N GLY A 88 -6.31 -21.70 5.99
CA GLY A 88 -5.17 -22.55 5.72
C GLY A 88 -3.82 -21.84 5.78
N THR A 89 -3.71 -20.66 6.41
CA THR A 89 -2.48 -19.86 6.38
C THR A 89 -1.77 -19.84 7.73
N VAL A 90 -0.46 -20.09 7.70
CA VAL A 90 0.50 -20.00 8.80
C VAL A 90 1.66 -19.11 8.37
N THR A 91 2.13 -18.23 9.24
CA THR A 91 3.32 -17.41 8.99
C THR A 91 4.51 -17.96 9.75
N ALA A 92 5.55 -18.38 9.05
CA ALA A 92 6.84 -18.73 9.64
C ALA A 92 7.72 -17.47 9.74
N ILE A 93 8.41 -17.32 10.88
CA ILE A 93 9.29 -16.17 11.17
C ILE A 93 10.68 -16.70 11.52
N ILE A 94 11.67 -16.31 10.73
CA ILE A 94 13.08 -16.66 10.94
C ILE A 94 13.98 -15.46 10.56
N ASP A 95 14.90 -15.08 11.44
CA ASP A 95 15.87 -13.98 11.20
C ASP A 95 15.22 -12.68 10.67
N LYS A 96 14.04 -12.30 11.19
CA LYS A 96 13.20 -11.18 10.73
C LYS A 96 12.53 -11.36 9.36
N ALA A 97 12.78 -12.47 8.65
CA ALA A 97 12.06 -12.81 7.42
C ALA A 97 10.73 -13.48 7.77
N HIS A 98 9.70 -13.15 7.00
CA HIS A 98 8.35 -13.70 7.13
C HIS A 98 8.01 -14.50 5.89
N PHE A 99 7.48 -15.71 6.09
CA PHE A 99 7.04 -16.61 5.03
C PHE A 99 5.58 -16.94 5.26
N GLU A 100 4.73 -16.60 4.31
CA GLU A 100 3.34 -17.00 4.36
C GLU A 100 3.17 -18.37 3.73
N ILE A 101 2.77 -19.36 4.54
CA ILE A 101 2.61 -20.75 4.13
C ILE A 101 1.12 -21.06 4.10
N THR A 102 0.60 -21.40 2.91
CA THR A 102 -0.81 -21.65 2.71
C THR A 102 -1.05 -23.08 2.24
N THR A 103 -1.94 -23.78 2.93
CA THR A 103 -2.44 -25.09 2.48
C THR A 103 -3.23 -24.94 1.19
N LEU A 104 -2.99 -25.84 0.22
CA LEU A 104 -3.78 -25.88 -1.01
C LEU A 104 -5.27 -26.03 -0.70
N ARG A 105 -6.10 -25.26 -1.41
CA ARG A 105 -7.55 -25.24 -1.14
C ARG A 105 -8.37 -24.92 -2.37
N ARG A 106 -9.62 -25.38 -2.35
CA ARG A 106 -10.66 -24.97 -3.29
C ARG A 106 -11.75 -24.21 -2.52
N ASP A 107 -12.35 -23.25 -3.18
CA ASP A 107 -13.45 -22.47 -2.61
C ASP A 107 -14.76 -23.23 -2.93
N LEU A 108 -15.56 -23.60 -1.90
CA LEU A 108 -16.83 -24.33 -2.07
C LEU A 108 -17.98 -23.36 -2.35
N GLU A 109 -18.06 -22.28 -1.56
CA GLU A 109 -19.03 -21.20 -1.71
C GLU A 109 -18.35 -19.88 -1.39
N THR A 110 -18.58 -18.86 -2.20
CA THR A 110 -18.02 -17.53 -1.99
C THR A 110 -19.17 -16.51 -1.88
N ASP A 111 -19.26 -15.83 -0.74
CA ASP A 111 -20.12 -14.66 -0.55
C ASP A 111 -19.34 -13.34 -0.57
N GLY A 112 -18.17 -13.34 -1.20
CA GLY A 112 -17.28 -12.21 -1.31
C GLY A 112 -16.37 -11.94 -0.10
N ARG A 113 -16.69 -12.47 1.09
CA ARG A 113 -15.89 -12.27 2.32
C ARG A 113 -15.57 -13.56 3.06
N HIS A 114 -16.45 -14.55 3.01
CA HIS A 114 -16.32 -15.82 3.70
C HIS A 114 -16.45 -16.94 2.68
N ALA A 115 -15.32 -17.36 2.12
CA ALA A 115 -15.28 -18.59 1.38
C ALA A 115 -15.23 -19.74 2.40
N THR A 116 -16.18 -20.67 2.32
CA THR A 116 -15.99 -21.98 2.92
C THR A 116 -14.95 -22.69 2.08
N VAL A 117 -13.77 -22.89 2.65
CA VAL A 117 -12.65 -23.51 1.96
C VAL A 117 -12.58 -24.99 2.28
N GLU A 118 -12.25 -25.79 1.30
CA GLU A 118 -11.87 -27.20 1.46
C GLU A 118 -10.43 -27.39 1.06
N PHE A 119 -9.65 -28.03 1.93
CA PHE A 119 -8.26 -28.33 1.64
C PHE A 119 -8.16 -29.43 0.58
N THR A 120 -7.20 -29.28 -0.33
CA THR A 120 -6.97 -30.21 -1.44
C THR A 120 -5.48 -30.50 -1.58
N ASP A 121 -5.14 -31.55 -2.30
CA ASP A 121 -3.78 -31.82 -2.78
C ASP A 121 -3.58 -31.47 -4.27
N ASP A 122 -4.65 -31.00 -4.92
CA ASP A 122 -4.63 -30.62 -6.34
C ASP A 122 -4.16 -29.18 -6.55
N TRP A 123 -2.95 -29.02 -7.08
CA TRP A 123 -2.35 -27.74 -7.45
C TRP A 123 -3.17 -26.96 -8.50
N LEU A 124 -3.87 -27.65 -9.39
CA LEU A 124 -4.69 -27.01 -10.41
C LEU A 124 -5.94 -26.36 -9.79
N GLU A 125 -6.57 -27.03 -8.82
CA GLU A 125 -7.72 -26.47 -8.11
C GLU A 125 -7.34 -25.22 -7.32
N ASP A 126 -6.18 -25.22 -6.62
CA ASP A 126 -5.70 -24.01 -5.93
C ASP A 126 -5.37 -22.88 -6.92
N ALA A 127 -4.77 -23.21 -8.07
CA ALA A 127 -4.46 -22.21 -9.09
C ALA A 127 -5.74 -21.62 -9.72
N LYS A 128 -6.78 -22.43 -9.96
CA LYS A 128 -8.07 -22.00 -10.55
C LYS A 128 -8.81 -20.96 -9.70
N ARG A 129 -8.74 -21.03 -8.37
CA ARG A 129 -9.44 -20.09 -7.50
C ARG A 129 -8.82 -18.69 -7.47
N ARG A 130 -7.60 -18.52 -8.00
CA ARG A 130 -6.90 -17.22 -8.04
C ARG A 130 -7.57 -16.28 -9.03
N ASP A 131 -7.25 -14.99 -8.94
CA ASP A 131 -7.88 -13.95 -9.76
C ASP A 131 -7.37 -13.94 -11.20
N PHE A 132 -6.06 -13.77 -11.39
CA PHE A 132 -5.45 -13.54 -12.71
C PHE A 132 -4.48 -14.63 -13.09
N THR A 133 -4.34 -14.88 -14.40
CA THR A 133 -3.39 -15.85 -14.97
C THR A 133 -1.97 -15.61 -14.47
N ILE A 134 -1.54 -14.35 -14.42
CA ILE A 134 -0.20 -13.93 -13.93
C ILE A 134 0.03 -14.19 -12.43
N ASN A 135 -1.02 -14.42 -11.65
CA ASN A 135 -0.94 -14.72 -10.21
C ASN A 135 -1.14 -16.21 -9.90
N ALA A 136 -1.37 -17.05 -10.93
CA ALA A 136 -1.63 -18.47 -10.76
C ALA A 136 -0.40 -19.35 -11.03
N MET A 137 0.73 -18.73 -11.35
CA MET A 137 1.99 -19.41 -11.51
C MET A 137 2.56 -19.87 -10.17
N SER A 138 3.24 -21.02 -10.19
CA SER A 138 3.99 -21.52 -9.04
C SER A 138 5.38 -21.97 -9.47
N ALA A 139 6.33 -22.07 -8.52
CA ALA A 139 7.68 -22.55 -8.78
C ALA A 139 8.14 -23.45 -7.63
N SER A 140 8.77 -24.58 -7.96
CA SER A 140 9.43 -25.44 -6.99
C SER A 140 10.71 -24.78 -6.42
N PRO A 141 11.24 -25.28 -5.30
CA PRO A 141 12.46 -24.74 -4.69
C PRO A 141 13.69 -24.78 -5.59
N ASP A 142 13.75 -25.70 -6.55
CA ASP A 142 14.79 -25.80 -7.60
C ASP A 142 14.56 -24.86 -8.78
N GLY A 143 13.46 -24.09 -8.77
CA GLY A 143 13.12 -23.08 -9.76
C GLY A 143 12.28 -23.55 -10.94
N ALA A 144 11.84 -24.82 -10.99
CA ALA A 144 10.93 -25.26 -12.05
C ALA A 144 9.58 -24.56 -11.94
N VAL A 145 9.13 -23.92 -13.03
CA VAL A 145 7.89 -23.12 -13.07
C VAL A 145 6.72 -23.96 -13.60
N PHE A 146 5.57 -23.79 -12.97
CA PHE A 146 4.30 -24.40 -13.36
C PHE A 146 3.29 -23.28 -13.68
N ASP A 147 2.81 -23.26 -14.92
CA ASP A 147 1.94 -22.21 -15.43
C ASP A 147 0.72 -22.81 -16.16
N PRO A 148 -0.30 -23.25 -15.43
CA PRO A 148 -1.46 -23.92 -16.04
C PRO A 148 -2.36 -22.98 -16.85
N PHE A 149 -2.21 -21.65 -16.74
CA PHE A 149 -3.10 -20.67 -17.38
C PHE A 149 -2.38 -19.70 -18.32
N ASN A 150 -1.15 -20.01 -18.77
CA ASN A 150 -0.34 -19.16 -19.64
C ASN A 150 -0.03 -17.77 -19.07
N GLY A 151 0.16 -17.67 -17.76
CA GLY A 151 0.52 -16.44 -17.06
C GLY A 151 1.87 -15.86 -17.50
N ILE A 152 2.87 -16.71 -17.81
CA ILE A 152 4.18 -16.30 -18.37
C ILE A 152 3.97 -15.50 -19.67
N SER A 153 3.19 -16.07 -20.60
CA SER A 153 2.89 -15.41 -21.87
C SER A 153 2.13 -14.11 -21.67
N ASP A 154 1.15 -14.09 -20.75
CA ASP A 154 0.38 -12.89 -20.44
C ASP A 154 1.27 -11.81 -19.83
N LEU A 155 2.14 -12.17 -18.91
CA LEU A 155 3.09 -11.23 -18.28
C LEU A 155 4.07 -10.65 -19.30
N ALA A 156 4.62 -11.49 -20.19
CA ALA A 156 5.53 -11.08 -21.25
C ALA A 156 4.89 -10.09 -22.23
N HIS A 157 3.59 -10.25 -22.53
CA HIS A 157 2.84 -9.34 -23.41
C HIS A 157 2.15 -8.19 -22.66
N GLY A 158 2.27 -8.10 -21.34
CA GLY A 158 1.59 -7.09 -20.54
C GLY A 158 0.08 -7.24 -20.53
N ARG A 159 -0.45 -8.46 -20.58
CA ARG A 159 -1.87 -8.76 -20.54
C ARG A 159 -2.30 -9.15 -19.12
N VAL A 160 -3.33 -8.52 -18.61
CA VAL A 160 -3.96 -8.91 -17.34
C VAL A 160 -5.32 -9.52 -17.67
N ARG A 161 -5.46 -10.83 -17.43
CA ARG A 161 -6.69 -11.59 -17.73
C ARG A 161 -7.12 -12.38 -16.49
N PHE A 162 -8.42 -12.45 -16.29
CA PHE A 162 -8.99 -13.38 -15.30
C PHE A 162 -8.79 -14.84 -15.71
N ILE A 163 -8.70 -15.71 -14.71
CA ILE A 163 -8.71 -17.16 -14.93
C ILE A 163 -10.14 -17.60 -15.24
N GLY A 164 -10.36 -18.27 -16.36
CA GLY A 164 -11.71 -18.69 -16.77
C GLY A 164 -12.58 -17.54 -17.27
N ILE A 165 -13.84 -17.54 -16.87
CA ILE A 165 -14.83 -16.54 -17.31
C ILE A 165 -14.74 -15.32 -16.41
N ALA A 166 -14.40 -14.16 -16.99
CA ALA A 166 -14.17 -12.91 -16.24
C ALA A 166 -15.40 -12.49 -15.40
N ARG A 167 -16.60 -12.70 -15.91
CA ARG A 167 -17.83 -12.37 -15.21
C ARG A 167 -17.96 -13.17 -13.91
N ASP A 168 -17.79 -14.48 -13.98
CA ASP A 168 -17.93 -15.37 -12.83
C ASP A 168 -16.90 -14.98 -11.75
N ARG A 169 -15.66 -14.68 -12.20
CA ARG A 169 -14.56 -14.28 -11.31
C ARG A 169 -14.83 -12.95 -10.59
N VAL A 170 -15.50 -12.01 -11.24
CA VAL A 170 -15.93 -10.74 -10.64
C VAL A 170 -17.10 -10.97 -9.67
N GLU A 171 -18.05 -11.83 -10.01
CA GLU A 171 -19.23 -12.15 -9.16
C GLU A 171 -18.82 -12.89 -7.87
N GLU A 172 -17.76 -13.71 -7.88
CA GLU A 172 -17.20 -14.35 -6.67
C GLU A 172 -16.64 -13.36 -5.65
N ASP A 173 -15.97 -12.29 -6.10
CA ASP A 173 -15.45 -11.20 -5.24
C ASP A 173 -15.34 -9.91 -6.04
N TYR A 174 -16.25 -8.99 -5.82
CA TYR A 174 -16.27 -7.70 -6.52
C TYR A 174 -15.03 -6.83 -6.27
N LEU A 175 -14.23 -7.09 -5.24
CA LEU A 175 -12.94 -6.41 -5.07
C LEU A 175 -11.97 -6.70 -6.22
N ARG A 176 -12.13 -7.83 -6.91
CA ARG A 176 -11.34 -8.17 -8.10
C ARG A 176 -11.46 -7.12 -9.22
N ILE A 177 -12.53 -6.32 -9.23
CA ILE A 177 -12.67 -5.16 -10.13
C ILE A 177 -11.52 -4.17 -9.89
N LEU A 178 -11.32 -3.73 -8.65
CA LEU A 178 -10.23 -2.80 -8.31
C LEU A 178 -8.86 -3.44 -8.52
N ARG A 179 -8.74 -4.71 -8.17
CA ARG A 179 -7.52 -5.48 -8.41
C ARG A 179 -7.17 -5.54 -9.90
N PHE A 180 -8.15 -5.72 -10.81
CA PHE A 180 -7.92 -5.72 -12.25
C PHE A 180 -7.26 -4.40 -12.73
N PHE A 181 -7.81 -3.27 -12.33
CA PHE A 181 -7.25 -1.95 -12.67
C PHE A 181 -5.85 -1.77 -12.06
N ARG A 182 -5.65 -2.19 -10.80
CA ARG A 182 -4.33 -2.14 -10.17
C ARG A 182 -3.31 -3.00 -10.89
N PHE A 183 -3.64 -4.25 -11.18
CA PHE A 183 -2.71 -5.16 -11.88
C PHE A 183 -2.42 -4.70 -13.29
N HIS A 184 -3.41 -4.14 -14.00
CA HIS A 184 -3.14 -3.50 -15.27
C HIS A 184 -2.19 -2.30 -15.14
N GLY A 185 -2.34 -1.46 -14.11
CA GLY A 185 -1.42 -0.35 -13.83
C GLY A 185 -0.01 -0.80 -13.48
N LEU A 186 0.16 -2.01 -12.94
CA LEU A 186 1.46 -2.57 -12.56
C LEU A 186 2.15 -3.34 -13.69
N PHE A 187 1.40 -4.10 -14.48
CA PHE A 187 1.92 -5.09 -15.43
C PHE A 187 1.36 -4.92 -16.85
N GLY A 188 0.27 -4.16 -17.00
CA GLY A 188 -0.40 -3.96 -18.29
C GLY A 188 0.43 -3.16 -19.27
N ARG A 189 0.35 -3.55 -20.57
CA ARG A 189 0.90 -2.80 -21.68
C ARG A 189 -0.16 -2.76 -22.80
N GLY A 190 -0.41 -1.56 -23.33
CA GLY A 190 -1.43 -1.39 -24.37
C GLY A 190 -2.86 -1.53 -23.86
N ALA A 191 -3.74 -2.06 -24.68
CA ALA A 191 -5.17 -2.14 -24.38
C ALA A 191 -5.49 -3.17 -23.30
N MET A 192 -6.41 -2.82 -22.39
CA MET A 192 -6.96 -3.74 -21.41
C MET A 192 -7.77 -4.86 -22.06
N ASP A 193 -7.80 -6.04 -21.42
CA ASP A 193 -8.65 -7.15 -21.86
C ASP A 193 -10.13 -6.73 -21.86
N GLN A 194 -10.79 -6.90 -23.02
CA GLN A 194 -12.15 -6.39 -23.21
C GLN A 194 -13.19 -7.19 -22.43
N ASN A 195 -12.98 -8.51 -22.25
CA ASN A 195 -13.88 -9.33 -21.45
C ASN A 195 -13.78 -8.97 -19.96
N ALA A 196 -12.56 -8.74 -19.48
CA ALA A 196 -12.34 -8.26 -18.12
C ALA A 196 -12.98 -6.88 -17.89
N LYS A 197 -12.79 -5.92 -18.82
CA LYS A 197 -13.43 -4.60 -18.74
C LYS A 197 -14.95 -4.68 -18.71
N ALA A 198 -15.55 -5.51 -19.60
CA ALA A 198 -16.99 -5.70 -19.65
C ALA A 198 -17.54 -6.26 -18.32
N ALA A 199 -16.85 -7.26 -17.73
CA ALA A 199 -17.20 -7.84 -16.44
C ALA A 199 -17.07 -6.81 -15.30
N CYS A 200 -15.98 -6.04 -15.26
CA CYS A 200 -15.78 -4.98 -14.28
C CYS A 200 -16.86 -3.90 -14.36
N ARG A 201 -17.22 -3.45 -15.57
CA ARG A 201 -18.29 -2.47 -15.77
C ARG A 201 -19.65 -3.01 -15.31
N ALA A 202 -19.97 -4.27 -15.62
CA ALA A 202 -21.22 -4.90 -15.21
C ALA A 202 -21.32 -5.02 -13.68
N GLY A 203 -20.22 -5.39 -13.00
CA GLY A 203 -20.15 -5.56 -11.56
C GLY A 203 -19.91 -4.27 -10.76
N ALA A 204 -19.65 -3.12 -11.41
CA ALA A 204 -19.18 -1.89 -10.73
C ALA A 204 -20.07 -1.46 -9.55
N LYS A 205 -21.40 -1.52 -9.70
CA LYS A 205 -22.35 -1.14 -8.62
C LYS A 205 -22.22 -2.01 -7.37
N GLN A 206 -21.80 -3.24 -7.52
CA GLN A 206 -21.64 -4.17 -6.40
C GLN A 206 -20.43 -3.86 -5.52
N LEU A 207 -19.53 -2.97 -5.94
CA LEU A 207 -18.47 -2.45 -5.07
C LEU A 207 -19.01 -1.80 -3.80
N GLN A 208 -20.25 -1.34 -3.80
CA GLN A 208 -20.90 -0.78 -2.62
C GLN A 208 -21.13 -1.83 -1.51
N THR A 209 -21.16 -3.13 -1.84
CA THR A 209 -21.30 -4.23 -0.88
C THR A 209 -19.97 -4.62 -0.22
N ILE A 210 -18.84 -4.18 -0.78
CA ILE A 210 -17.51 -4.48 -0.26
C ILE A 210 -17.17 -3.57 0.92
N SER A 211 -16.45 -4.11 1.91
CA SER A 211 -16.02 -3.31 3.07
C SER A 211 -15.13 -2.14 2.63
N ARG A 212 -15.32 -0.99 3.26
CA ARG A 212 -14.63 0.25 2.88
C ARG A 212 -13.12 0.16 3.10
N GLU A 213 -12.68 -0.63 4.06
CA GLU A 213 -11.28 -0.91 4.32
C GLU A 213 -10.62 -1.63 3.13
N ARG A 214 -11.28 -2.68 2.58
CA ARG A 214 -10.77 -3.39 1.40
C ARG A 214 -10.71 -2.48 0.17
N ILE A 215 -11.73 -1.65 -0.05
CA ILE A 215 -11.75 -0.66 -1.13
C ILE A 215 -10.62 0.34 -0.96
N ARG A 216 -10.46 0.92 0.24
CA ARG A 216 -9.37 1.86 0.56
C ARG A 216 -8.02 1.27 0.21
N ASP A 217 -7.74 0.06 0.69
CA ASP A 217 -6.43 -0.57 0.54
C ASP A 217 -6.09 -0.81 -0.94
N GLU A 218 -7.06 -1.22 -1.76
CA GLU A 218 -6.85 -1.36 -3.20
C GLU A 218 -6.75 0.00 -3.90
N LEU A 219 -7.58 0.99 -3.53
CA LEU A 219 -7.54 2.33 -4.10
C LEU A 219 -6.19 3.03 -3.85
N LEU A 220 -5.68 2.98 -2.61
CA LEU A 220 -4.37 3.57 -2.29
C LEU A 220 -3.24 2.90 -3.06
N LYS A 221 -3.32 1.58 -3.30
CA LYS A 221 -2.36 0.87 -4.16
C LYS A 221 -2.49 1.26 -5.64
N ILE A 222 -3.72 1.51 -6.14
CA ILE A 222 -3.96 2.03 -7.49
C ILE A 222 -3.31 3.40 -7.66
N LEU A 223 -3.40 4.25 -6.65
CA LEU A 223 -2.79 5.58 -6.70
C LEU A 223 -1.25 5.55 -6.71
N LEU A 224 -0.62 4.42 -6.42
CA LEU A 224 0.84 4.24 -6.44
C LEU A 224 1.38 3.50 -7.67
N VAL A 225 0.54 3.16 -8.66
CA VAL A 225 1.04 2.59 -9.92
C VAL A 225 1.78 3.65 -10.75
N ALA A 226 2.53 3.23 -11.77
CA ALA A 226 3.37 4.15 -12.55
C ALA A 226 2.59 5.31 -13.21
N ASN A 227 1.35 5.08 -13.64
CA ASN A 227 0.48 6.08 -14.26
C ASN A 227 -0.92 6.05 -13.63
N PRO A 228 -1.10 6.50 -12.38
CA PRO A 228 -2.37 6.38 -11.66
C PRO A 228 -3.50 7.18 -12.34
N ALA A 229 -3.19 8.30 -12.96
CA ALA A 229 -4.17 9.12 -13.68
C ALA A 229 -4.82 8.37 -14.86
N GLU A 230 -4.02 7.60 -15.62
CA GLU A 230 -4.53 6.80 -16.73
C GLU A 230 -5.47 5.70 -16.24
N ILE A 231 -5.10 5.03 -15.13
CA ILE A 231 -5.95 4.03 -14.50
C ILE A 231 -7.27 4.65 -14.01
N CYS A 232 -7.23 5.84 -13.40
CA CYS A 232 -8.44 6.56 -13.00
C CYS A 232 -9.34 6.93 -14.18
N VAL A 233 -8.76 7.30 -15.34
CA VAL A 233 -9.52 7.53 -16.59
C VAL A 233 -10.25 6.26 -17.02
N HIS A 234 -9.57 5.12 -17.04
CA HIS A 234 -10.18 3.83 -17.36
C HIS A 234 -11.27 3.44 -16.35
N MET A 235 -11.00 3.56 -15.05
CA MET A 235 -11.99 3.29 -14.01
C MET A 235 -13.25 4.17 -14.17
N ARG A 236 -13.07 5.45 -14.53
CA ARG A 236 -14.19 6.36 -14.77
C ARG A 236 -14.99 5.95 -16.02
N SER A 237 -14.32 5.61 -17.13
CA SER A 237 -14.98 5.18 -18.36
C SER A 237 -15.81 3.91 -18.16
N ASP A 238 -15.38 3.04 -17.24
CA ASP A 238 -16.08 1.81 -16.88
C ASP A 238 -17.01 1.96 -15.64
N LYS A 239 -17.26 3.21 -15.21
CA LYS A 239 -18.17 3.57 -14.10
C LYS A 239 -17.76 2.94 -12.73
N VAL A 240 -16.51 2.58 -12.60
CA VAL A 240 -15.92 2.00 -11.37
C VAL A 240 -15.50 3.09 -10.39
N LEU A 241 -14.85 4.16 -10.89
CA LEU A 241 -14.34 5.23 -10.05
C LEU A 241 -15.46 5.91 -9.25
N ASP A 242 -16.60 6.16 -9.91
CA ASP A 242 -17.76 6.82 -9.30
C ASP A 242 -18.41 5.99 -8.18
N GLN A 243 -18.17 4.66 -8.12
CA GLN A 243 -18.68 3.80 -7.06
C GLN A 243 -17.80 3.82 -5.80
N VAL A 244 -16.52 4.14 -5.95
CA VAL A 244 -15.53 4.07 -4.85
C VAL A 244 -15.09 5.46 -4.37
N LEU A 245 -15.04 6.43 -5.28
CA LEU A 245 -14.61 7.81 -5.00
C LEU A 245 -15.36 8.79 -5.94
N PRO A 246 -16.66 9.05 -5.72
CA PRO A 246 -17.45 9.97 -6.54
C PRO A 246 -16.90 11.41 -6.52
N GLU A 247 -16.17 11.80 -5.48
CA GLU A 247 -15.53 13.10 -5.33
C GLU A 247 -14.27 13.27 -6.19
N ALA A 248 -13.77 12.19 -6.81
CA ALA A 248 -12.63 12.27 -7.72
C ALA A 248 -13.01 13.09 -8.96
N SER A 249 -12.48 14.29 -9.10
CA SER A 249 -12.84 15.21 -10.19
C SER A 249 -11.65 15.65 -11.02
N ASP A 250 -10.46 15.76 -10.42
CA ASP A 250 -9.29 16.34 -11.08
C ASP A 250 -8.20 15.31 -11.40
N ILE A 251 -8.49 14.45 -12.37
CA ILE A 251 -7.51 13.46 -12.86
C ILE A 251 -6.29 14.15 -13.51
N ASN A 252 -6.46 15.35 -14.07
CA ASN A 252 -5.34 16.04 -14.69
C ASN A 252 -4.35 16.56 -13.67
N HIS A 253 -4.83 17.06 -12.53
CA HIS A 253 -3.97 17.45 -11.41
C HIS A 253 -3.17 16.25 -10.87
N LEU A 254 -3.81 15.10 -10.68
CA LEU A 254 -3.11 13.86 -10.32
C LEU A 254 -2.03 13.49 -11.36
N ARG A 255 -2.32 13.63 -12.66
CA ARG A 255 -1.34 13.33 -13.72
C ARG A 255 -0.09 14.20 -13.59
N VAL A 256 -0.27 15.48 -13.34
CA VAL A 256 0.85 16.42 -13.20
C VAL A 256 1.63 16.18 -11.91
N VAL A 257 0.96 15.93 -10.78
CA VAL A 257 1.63 15.57 -9.51
C VAL A 257 2.51 14.32 -9.72
N ASN A 258 1.95 13.25 -10.27
CA ASN A 258 2.71 12.02 -10.52
C ASN A 258 3.89 12.25 -11.48
N TRP A 259 3.72 13.10 -12.51
CA TRP A 259 4.81 13.45 -13.43
C TRP A 259 5.92 14.25 -12.72
N LEU A 260 5.56 15.20 -11.86
CA LEU A 260 6.53 15.93 -11.03
C LEU A 260 7.37 14.96 -10.19
N GLU A 261 6.72 14.03 -9.48
CA GLU A 261 7.37 13.10 -8.56
C GLU A 261 8.26 12.06 -9.26
N THR A 262 7.88 11.61 -10.46
CA THR A 262 8.53 10.46 -11.09
C THR A 262 9.48 10.82 -12.22
N ARG A 263 9.38 12.03 -12.79
CA ARG A 263 10.12 12.41 -14.01
C ARG A 263 10.71 13.80 -14.02
N ALA A 264 10.08 14.77 -13.36
CA ALA A 264 10.47 16.18 -13.49
C ALA A 264 11.38 16.65 -12.37
N VAL A 265 11.23 16.11 -11.18
CA VAL A 265 11.95 16.55 -9.98
C VAL A 265 12.91 15.45 -9.53
N ASN A 266 14.16 15.83 -9.34
CA ASN A 266 15.19 14.96 -8.75
C ASN A 266 15.67 15.60 -7.44
N VAL A 267 14.81 15.54 -6.43
CA VAL A 267 15.08 16.06 -5.09
C VAL A 267 14.81 14.94 -4.09
N ASP A 268 15.69 14.76 -3.13
CA ASP A 268 15.56 13.74 -2.09
C ASP A 268 14.20 13.81 -1.39
N LYS A 269 13.66 12.64 -1.05
CA LYS A 269 12.37 12.48 -0.38
C LYS A 269 11.14 12.91 -1.23
N VAL A 270 11.31 13.20 -2.52
CA VAL A 270 10.21 13.37 -3.47
C VAL A 270 9.94 12.04 -4.14
N GLU A 271 8.98 11.32 -3.61
CA GLU A 271 8.54 10.00 -4.08
C GLU A 271 7.03 9.95 -4.21
N PRO A 272 6.45 9.07 -5.05
CA PRO A 272 5.01 8.88 -5.14
C PRO A 272 4.36 8.59 -3.79
N ASP A 273 3.29 9.31 -3.47
CA ASP A 273 2.58 9.16 -2.21
C ASP A 273 1.06 9.08 -2.40
N ALA A 274 0.45 8.01 -1.88
CA ALA A 274 -0.97 7.72 -2.09
C ALA A 274 -1.92 8.77 -1.51
N ILE A 275 -1.59 9.39 -0.37
CA ILE A 275 -2.46 10.43 0.25
C ILE A 275 -2.32 11.75 -0.51
N ARG A 276 -1.14 12.10 -0.99
CA ARG A 276 -0.95 13.27 -1.87
C ARG A 276 -1.63 13.08 -3.21
N HIS A 277 -1.55 11.87 -3.82
CA HIS A 277 -2.29 11.52 -5.03
C HIS A 277 -3.80 11.56 -4.81
N LEU A 278 -4.29 11.08 -3.66
CA LEU A 278 -5.70 11.19 -3.30
C LEU A 278 -6.10 12.67 -3.17
N ALA A 279 -5.30 13.50 -2.50
CA ALA A 279 -5.56 14.94 -2.39
C ALA A 279 -5.61 15.62 -3.77
N ALA A 280 -4.73 15.25 -4.70
CA ALA A 280 -4.71 15.78 -6.06
C ALA A 280 -5.97 15.42 -6.88
N LEU A 281 -6.63 14.30 -6.59
CA LEU A 281 -7.88 13.90 -7.24
C LEU A 281 -9.10 14.67 -6.76
N LEU A 282 -9.05 15.21 -5.54
CA LEU A 282 -10.20 15.82 -4.89
C LEU A 282 -10.27 17.32 -5.20
N ASN A 283 -11.45 17.76 -5.66
CA ASN A 283 -11.79 19.18 -5.77
C ASN A 283 -13.06 19.43 -4.96
N THR A 284 -12.90 19.54 -3.64
CA THR A 284 -14.00 19.70 -2.70
C THR A 284 -13.56 20.52 -1.49
N ASP A 285 -14.52 21.02 -0.72
CA ASP A 285 -14.26 21.73 0.52
C ASP A 285 -13.81 20.79 1.65
N ARG A 286 -13.43 21.36 2.80
CA ARG A 286 -13.01 20.61 3.98
C ARG A 286 -14.04 19.57 4.42
N ALA A 287 -15.33 19.90 4.38
CA ALA A 287 -16.39 18.96 4.75
C ALA A 287 -16.47 17.78 3.78
N GLY A 288 -16.26 18.02 2.48
CA GLY A 288 -16.13 16.97 1.46
C GLY A 288 -14.94 16.06 1.70
N VAL A 289 -13.78 16.63 2.00
CA VAL A 289 -12.57 15.85 2.35
C VAL A 289 -12.82 14.97 3.59
N ASP A 290 -13.46 15.48 4.61
CA ASP A 290 -13.81 14.72 5.81
C ASP A 290 -14.79 13.58 5.48
N ARG A 291 -15.77 13.79 4.59
CA ARG A 291 -16.66 12.72 4.10
C ARG A 291 -15.89 11.62 3.40
N VAL A 292 -14.99 11.99 2.48
CA VAL A 292 -14.12 11.01 1.78
C VAL A 292 -13.28 10.21 2.77
N ALA A 293 -12.64 10.88 3.74
CA ALA A 293 -11.82 10.21 4.75
C ALA A 293 -12.62 9.20 5.58
N ASN A 294 -13.86 9.56 5.95
CA ASN A 294 -14.77 8.69 6.70
C ASN A 294 -15.29 7.53 5.84
N GLN A 295 -15.67 7.78 4.57
CA GLN A 295 -16.13 6.75 3.64
C GLN A 295 -15.06 5.71 3.37
N LEU A 296 -13.81 6.15 3.17
CA LEU A 296 -12.68 5.27 2.94
C LEU A 296 -12.11 4.66 4.24
N LYS A 297 -12.67 5.02 5.41
CA LYS A 297 -12.14 4.53 6.69
C LYS A 297 -10.64 4.78 6.84
N LEU A 298 -10.17 5.97 6.47
CA LEU A 298 -8.77 6.34 6.64
C LEU A 298 -8.38 6.33 8.12
N SER A 299 -7.14 5.97 8.43
CA SER A 299 -6.61 6.13 9.79
C SER A 299 -6.61 7.59 10.21
N ASN A 300 -6.57 7.87 11.50
CA ASN A 300 -6.54 9.25 12.01
C ASN A 300 -5.36 10.07 11.44
N ALA A 301 -4.21 9.44 11.26
CA ALA A 301 -3.03 10.07 10.67
C ALA A 301 -3.26 10.39 9.18
N GLN A 302 -3.78 9.43 8.40
CA GLN A 302 -4.11 9.62 6.98
C GLN A 302 -5.20 10.70 6.79
N ARG A 303 -6.26 10.69 7.62
CA ARG A 303 -7.32 11.71 7.59
C ARG A 303 -6.76 13.11 7.86
N LYS A 304 -5.99 13.28 8.94
CA LYS A 304 -5.37 14.58 9.27
C LYS A 304 -4.50 15.09 8.12
N ARG A 305 -3.70 14.20 7.52
CA ARG A 305 -2.83 14.53 6.39
C ARG A 305 -3.65 14.90 5.15
N LEU A 306 -4.68 14.12 4.79
CA LEU A 306 -5.54 14.41 3.65
C LEU A 306 -6.22 15.77 3.78
N VAL A 307 -6.80 16.09 4.95
CA VAL A 307 -7.41 17.40 5.24
C VAL A 307 -6.39 18.52 5.11
N ALA A 308 -5.19 18.34 5.66
CA ALA A 308 -4.14 19.35 5.60
C ALA A 308 -3.62 19.60 4.17
N LEU A 309 -3.72 18.64 3.26
CA LEU A 309 -3.30 18.76 1.87
C LEU A 309 -4.42 19.31 0.97
N SER A 310 -5.66 18.87 1.16
CA SER A 310 -6.78 19.25 0.29
C SER A 310 -7.44 20.56 0.71
N ALA A 311 -7.35 20.96 1.99
CA ALA A 311 -7.89 22.20 2.50
C ALA A 311 -6.87 22.87 3.45
N PRO A 312 -5.71 23.30 2.92
CA PRO A 312 -4.63 23.84 3.72
C PRO A 312 -5.00 25.19 4.35
N GLU A 313 -4.63 25.39 5.61
CA GLU A 313 -4.80 26.66 6.32
C GLU A 313 -3.87 27.74 5.76
N GLU A 314 -2.75 27.37 5.20
CA GLU A 314 -1.77 28.24 4.56
C GLU A 314 -1.46 27.76 3.15
N LYS A 315 -1.53 28.69 2.20
CA LYS A 315 -1.16 28.41 0.81
C LYS A 315 0.35 28.45 0.64
N ILE A 316 0.92 27.32 0.23
CA ILE A 316 2.32 27.22 -0.13
C ILE A 316 2.46 27.45 -1.64
N ASN A 317 3.35 28.35 -2.04
CA ASN A 317 3.64 28.62 -3.45
C ASN A 317 5.05 29.22 -3.63
N ALA A 318 5.49 29.30 -4.87
CA ALA A 318 6.84 29.80 -5.21
C ALA A 318 7.07 31.31 -4.97
N ASN A 319 6.07 32.08 -4.52
CA ASN A 319 6.21 33.54 -4.28
C ASN A 319 6.46 33.87 -2.82
N MET A 320 6.59 32.89 -1.94
CA MET A 320 6.72 33.13 -0.48
C MET A 320 8.02 33.82 -0.09
N GLY A 321 9.07 33.70 -0.94
CA GLY A 321 10.41 34.15 -0.63
C GLY A 321 11.04 33.42 0.55
N ASP A 322 12.34 33.62 0.76
CA ASP A 322 13.15 32.86 1.73
C ASP A 322 12.60 32.86 3.15
N ALA A 323 12.20 34.02 3.65
CA ALA A 323 11.67 34.14 5.01
C ALA A 323 10.29 33.46 5.17
N GLY A 324 9.46 33.51 4.13
CA GLY A 324 8.15 32.84 4.13
C GLY A 324 8.31 31.31 4.08
N GLU A 325 9.19 30.80 3.23
CA GLU A 325 9.52 29.39 3.13
C GLU A 325 10.03 28.82 4.46
N GLN A 326 10.98 29.52 5.10
CA GLN A 326 11.51 29.09 6.40
C GLN A 326 10.44 29.05 7.48
N ARG A 327 9.58 30.08 7.55
CA ARG A 327 8.46 30.08 8.51
C ARG A 327 7.48 28.95 8.28
N ALA A 328 7.11 28.69 7.02
CA ALA A 328 6.22 27.59 6.67
C ALA A 328 6.83 26.24 7.05
N ILE A 329 8.12 26.02 6.74
CA ILE A 329 8.83 24.77 7.06
C ILE A 329 8.90 24.57 8.59
N ARG A 330 9.21 25.60 9.36
CA ARG A 330 9.25 25.54 10.83
C ARG A 330 7.86 25.20 11.40
N ARG A 331 6.81 25.84 10.89
CA ARG A 331 5.44 25.68 11.41
C ARG A 331 4.77 24.39 11.02
N LEU A 332 4.96 23.95 9.76
CA LEU A 332 4.24 22.81 9.19
C LEU A 332 5.10 21.54 9.09
N GLY A 333 6.41 21.67 9.23
CA GLY A 333 7.38 20.62 8.96
C GLY A 333 7.70 20.47 7.46
N GLY A 334 8.95 20.10 7.15
CA GLY A 334 9.42 19.99 5.76
C GLY A 334 8.59 19.03 4.91
N GLY A 335 8.11 17.93 5.47
CA GLY A 335 7.28 16.96 4.75
C GLY A 335 5.96 17.53 4.26
N ARG A 336 5.24 18.28 5.11
CA ARG A 336 3.95 18.89 4.73
C ARG A 336 4.13 20.03 3.73
N VAL A 337 5.15 20.87 3.92
CA VAL A 337 5.45 21.96 2.97
C VAL A 337 5.81 21.39 1.60
N ARG A 338 6.62 20.34 1.54
CA ARG A 338 6.94 19.62 0.30
C ARG A 338 5.68 19.12 -0.41
N ASP A 339 4.78 18.43 0.33
CA ASP A 339 3.55 17.90 -0.23
C ASP A 339 2.66 19.01 -0.82
N LEU A 340 2.47 20.11 -0.07
CA LEU A 340 1.71 21.28 -0.51
C LEU A 340 2.37 22.00 -1.69
N ALA A 341 3.70 22.09 -1.71
CA ALA A 341 4.44 22.71 -2.82
C ALA A 341 4.27 21.91 -4.12
N LEU A 342 4.30 20.57 -4.05
CA LEU A 342 4.06 19.71 -5.22
C LEU A 342 2.64 19.85 -5.75
N LEU A 343 1.64 19.89 -4.86
CA LEU A 343 0.24 20.11 -5.24
C LEU A 343 0.05 21.50 -5.88
N ALA A 344 0.57 22.55 -5.27
CA ALA A 344 0.46 23.89 -5.79
C ALA A 344 1.20 24.07 -7.13
N TRP A 345 2.38 23.48 -7.26
CA TRP A 345 3.12 23.50 -8.53
C TRP A 345 2.35 22.77 -9.64
N ALA A 346 1.78 21.61 -9.32
CA ALA A 346 0.96 20.87 -10.27
C ALA A 346 -0.31 21.66 -10.68
N GLU A 347 -0.97 22.33 -9.74
CA GLU A 347 -2.12 23.22 -10.01
C GLU A 347 -1.75 24.34 -10.99
N GLU A 348 -0.62 25.03 -10.79
CA GLU A 348 -0.13 26.04 -11.70
C GLU A 348 0.18 25.49 -13.10
N LEU A 349 0.76 24.28 -13.20
CA LEU A 349 1.05 23.62 -14.46
C LEU A 349 -0.21 23.15 -15.20
N THR A 350 -1.28 22.82 -14.50
CA THR A 350 -2.56 22.48 -15.14
C THR A 350 -3.26 23.71 -15.69
N GLY A 351 -3.05 24.90 -15.11
CA GLY A 351 -3.64 26.16 -15.52
C GLY A 351 -2.91 26.87 -16.67
N THR A 352 -1.66 26.48 -16.98
CA THR A 352 -0.83 27.14 -18.01
C THR A 352 -0.05 26.14 -18.82
N THR A 353 0.22 26.47 -20.10
CA THR A 353 1.03 25.61 -20.98
C THR A 353 2.53 25.64 -20.63
N ARG A 354 3.01 26.67 -19.94
CA ARG A 354 4.42 26.81 -19.55
C ARG A 354 4.58 27.80 -18.41
N LEU A 355 5.24 27.36 -17.34
CA LEU A 355 5.67 28.26 -16.26
C LEU A 355 6.98 28.97 -16.61
N PRO A 356 7.17 30.24 -16.16
CA PRO A 356 8.45 30.91 -16.24
C PRO A 356 9.55 30.11 -15.53
N ARG A 357 10.77 30.11 -16.09
CA ARG A 357 11.91 29.39 -15.54
C ARG A 357 12.18 29.71 -14.06
N GLN A 358 12.12 30.97 -13.70
CA GLN A 358 12.29 31.45 -12.31
C GLN A 358 11.28 30.81 -11.34
N ARG A 359 10.06 30.56 -11.81
CA ARG A 359 9.01 29.91 -11.02
C ARG A 359 9.32 28.45 -10.73
N THR A 360 9.73 27.73 -11.75
CA THR A 360 10.21 26.35 -11.64
C THR A 360 11.39 26.22 -10.68
N GLU A 361 12.39 27.11 -10.84
CA GLU A 361 13.57 27.15 -9.95
C GLU A 361 13.20 27.45 -8.50
N ALA A 362 12.18 28.30 -8.26
CA ALA A 362 11.71 28.60 -6.91
C ALA A 362 11.05 27.37 -6.26
N TYR A 363 10.24 26.60 -6.99
CA TYR A 363 9.68 25.34 -6.45
C TYR A 363 10.80 24.31 -6.17
N ILE A 364 11.77 24.16 -7.06
CA ILE A 364 12.90 23.24 -6.82
C ILE A 364 13.67 23.64 -5.55
N ARG A 365 14.04 24.92 -5.39
CA ARG A 365 14.71 25.40 -4.16
C ARG A 365 13.88 25.13 -2.90
N LEU A 366 12.57 25.36 -2.96
CA LEU A 366 11.69 25.06 -1.82
C LEU A 366 11.71 23.58 -1.46
N LEU A 367 11.64 22.68 -2.46
CA LEU A 367 11.70 21.24 -2.24
C LEU A 367 13.05 20.80 -1.67
N GLU A 368 14.17 21.34 -2.16
CA GLU A 368 15.53 21.11 -1.62
C GLU A 368 15.64 21.54 -0.15
N ARG A 369 15.09 22.72 0.20
CA ARG A 369 15.02 23.18 1.59
C ARG A 369 14.19 22.25 2.46
N CYS A 370 13.06 21.77 1.96
CA CYS A 370 12.24 20.80 2.69
C CYS A 370 12.98 19.47 2.91
N ALA A 371 13.75 19.01 1.93
CA ALA A 371 14.54 17.79 2.03
C ALA A 371 15.69 17.91 3.04
N ALA A 372 16.36 19.07 3.05
CA ALA A 372 17.49 19.37 3.95
C ALA A 372 17.04 19.72 5.37
N TRP A 373 15.76 20.03 5.59
CA TRP A 373 15.29 20.45 6.90
C TRP A 373 15.34 19.33 7.92
N ILE A 374 15.96 19.63 9.06
CA ILE A 374 16.02 18.76 10.23
C ILE A 374 15.21 19.44 11.33
N PRO A 375 14.22 18.77 11.94
CA PRO A 375 13.49 19.31 13.09
C PRO A 375 14.49 19.65 14.21
N PRO A 376 14.34 20.80 14.89
CA PRO A 376 15.11 21.07 16.09
C PRO A 376 14.84 20.00 17.15
N ASP A 377 15.84 19.74 18.00
CA ASP A 377 15.67 18.83 19.13
C ASP A 377 14.63 19.39 20.13
N PHE A 378 13.74 18.50 20.59
CA PHE A 378 12.74 18.86 21.58
C PHE A 378 13.44 19.24 22.91
N PRO A 379 13.23 20.46 23.45
CA PRO A 379 14.08 21.02 24.50
C PRO A 379 13.85 20.43 25.90
N ILE A 380 12.82 19.57 26.09
CA ILE A 380 12.54 18.89 27.36
C ILE A 380 12.46 17.37 27.16
N SER A 381 12.59 16.63 28.25
CA SER A 381 12.67 15.18 28.24
C SER A 381 11.74 14.55 29.29
N GLY A 382 11.63 13.23 29.30
CA GLY A 382 10.90 12.49 30.35
C GLY A 382 11.40 12.79 31.78
N THR A 383 12.68 13.13 31.94
CA THR A 383 13.24 13.51 33.23
C THR A 383 12.60 14.79 33.77
N ASP A 384 12.30 15.77 32.89
CA ASP A 384 11.62 17.01 33.30
C ASP A 384 10.19 16.74 33.79
N VAL A 385 9.51 15.75 33.20
CA VAL A 385 8.18 15.30 33.66
C VAL A 385 8.24 14.67 35.04
N LEU A 386 9.27 13.86 35.31
CA LEU A 386 9.48 13.20 36.62
C LEU A 386 9.79 14.21 37.73
N THR A 387 10.44 15.34 37.44
CA THR A 387 10.69 16.41 38.42
C THR A 387 9.42 17.08 38.94
N LEU A 388 8.29 16.91 38.28
CA LEU A 388 6.97 17.37 38.74
C LEU A 388 6.32 16.40 39.75
N GLY A 389 6.99 15.32 40.14
CA GLY A 389 6.48 14.35 41.11
C GLY A 389 5.64 13.21 40.52
N LEU A 390 5.54 13.14 39.21
CA LEU A 390 4.83 12.06 38.51
C LEU A 390 5.63 10.74 38.57
N ARG A 391 4.91 9.61 38.70
CA ARG A 391 5.55 8.29 38.73
C ARG A 391 5.95 7.88 37.30
N PRO A 392 7.09 7.16 37.14
CA PRO A 392 7.45 6.54 35.86
C PRO A 392 6.31 5.64 35.34
N GLY A 393 5.95 5.81 34.07
CA GLY A 393 4.87 5.02 33.45
C GLY A 393 4.37 5.64 32.13
N PRO A 394 3.35 5.04 31.51
CA PRO A 394 2.80 5.50 30.22
C PRO A 394 2.33 6.97 30.24
N MET A 395 1.92 7.47 31.40
CA MET A 395 1.46 8.86 31.60
C MET A 395 2.56 9.88 31.26
N VAL A 396 3.83 9.59 31.57
CA VAL A 396 4.97 10.45 31.22
C VAL A 396 5.07 10.65 29.71
N GLY A 397 4.93 9.58 28.93
CA GLY A 397 4.92 9.65 27.47
C GLY A 397 3.74 10.45 26.91
N THR A 398 2.56 10.27 27.50
CA THR A 398 1.34 11.01 27.09
C THR A 398 1.48 12.51 27.32
N ILE A 399 1.95 12.93 28.51
CA ILE A 399 2.14 14.34 28.86
C ILE A 399 3.22 14.95 27.96
N LEU A 400 4.37 14.26 27.81
CA LEU A 400 5.47 14.74 26.98
C LEU A 400 5.01 14.93 25.52
N GLY A 401 4.30 13.96 24.96
CA GLY A 401 3.78 14.05 23.59
C GLY A 401 2.77 15.20 23.38
N ARG A 402 1.96 15.55 24.41
CA ARG A 402 1.07 16.74 24.33
C ARG A 402 1.86 18.05 24.32
N VAL A 403 2.96 18.14 25.05
CA VAL A 403 3.82 19.35 25.04
C VAL A 403 4.63 19.41 23.76
N GLU A 404 5.15 18.31 23.26
CA GLU A 404 5.84 18.21 21.98
C GLU A 404 4.96 18.65 20.82
N ALA A 405 3.73 18.13 20.75
CA ALA A 405 2.75 18.54 19.74
C ALA A 405 2.42 20.04 19.81
N TRP A 406 2.36 20.63 21.02
CA TRP A 406 2.20 22.07 21.17
C TRP A 406 3.43 22.83 20.68
N TRP A 407 4.65 22.39 21.02
CA TRP A 407 5.91 22.99 20.59
C TRP A 407 6.08 22.93 19.06
N GLU A 408 5.73 21.82 18.43
CA GLU A 408 5.67 21.70 16.97
C GLU A 408 4.68 22.71 16.35
N ASN A 409 3.49 22.87 16.97
CA ASN A 409 2.47 23.80 16.49
C ASN A 409 2.88 25.27 16.64
N THR A 410 3.82 25.60 17.55
CA THR A 410 4.42 26.94 17.67
C THR A 410 5.57 27.16 16.69
N GLY A 411 5.82 26.22 15.78
CA GLY A 411 6.89 26.32 14.78
C GLY A 411 8.28 26.09 15.34
N TYR A 412 8.38 25.32 16.44
CA TYR A 412 9.63 25.01 17.14
C TYR A 412 10.32 26.25 17.76
N GLU A 413 9.60 27.38 17.94
CA GLU A 413 10.16 28.64 18.43
C GLU A 413 10.15 28.74 19.96
N ALA A 414 9.27 27.95 20.62
CA ALA A 414 9.17 28.01 22.07
C ALA A 414 10.46 27.51 22.76
N SER A 415 10.97 28.34 23.65
CA SER A 415 12.16 28.05 24.44
C SER A 415 11.93 26.89 25.42
N ARG A 416 13.02 26.35 25.99
CA ARG A 416 12.95 25.32 27.04
C ARG A 416 12.06 25.76 28.20
N GLN A 417 12.16 27.05 28.65
CA GLN A 417 11.34 27.57 29.74
C GLN A 417 9.86 27.54 29.39
N GLU A 418 9.48 27.99 28.22
CA GLU A 418 8.08 27.97 27.74
C GLU A 418 7.55 26.55 27.63
N CYS A 419 8.40 25.58 27.20
CA CYS A 419 8.05 24.17 27.19
C CYS A 419 7.83 23.63 28.63
N LEU A 420 8.64 24.01 29.61
CA LEU A 420 8.46 23.65 31.02
C LEU A 420 7.17 24.26 31.59
N ASP A 421 6.88 25.54 31.29
CA ASP A 421 5.63 26.19 31.73
C ASP A 421 4.40 25.49 31.12
N ARG A 422 4.49 25.07 29.85
CA ARG A 422 3.45 24.27 29.19
C ARG A 422 3.32 22.89 29.82
N LEU A 423 4.44 22.24 30.15
CA LEU A 423 4.47 20.94 30.80
C LEU A 423 3.70 20.96 32.13
N ILE A 424 3.91 21.97 32.96
CA ILE A 424 3.20 22.14 34.24
C ILE A 424 1.67 22.23 34.01
N ARG A 425 1.23 22.96 32.99
CA ARG A 425 -0.19 23.08 32.67
C ARG A 425 -0.78 21.76 32.21
N VAL A 426 -0.13 21.09 31.27
CA VAL A 426 -0.58 19.79 30.75
C VAL A 426 -0.64 18.71 31.84
N ALA A 427 0.34 18.70 32.77
CA ALA A 427 0.33 17.78 33.89
C ALA A 427 -0.89 17.97 34.80
N ARG A 428 -1.21 19.23 35.14
CA ARG A 428 -2.39 19.57 35.96
C ARG A 428 -3.72 19.21 35.27
N GLU A 429 -3.85 19.48 33.97
CA GLU A 429 -5.03 19.10 33.17
C GLU A 429 -5.24 17.57 33.21
N THR A 430 -4.17 16.81 33.04
CA THR A 430 -4.23 15.34 33.00
C THR A 430 -4.54 14.72 34.36
N GLU A 431 -4.09 15.31 35.45
CA GLU A 431 -4.46 14.89 36.83
C GLU A 431 -5.91 15.21 37.20
N GLY A 432 -6.45 16.32 36.62
CA GLY A 432 -7.85 16.72 36.83
C GLY A 432 -8.87 15.81 36.14
N ASP A 433 -8.53 15.25 34.99
CA ASP A 433 -9.37 14.35 34.20
C ASP A 433 -9.46 12.92 34.81
N HIS A 434 -8.62 12.60 35.79
CA HIS A 434 -8.60 11.30 36.48
C HIS A 434 -9.15 11.34 37.92
N ARG A 435 -9.71 12.47 38.36
CA ARG A 435 -10.50 12.60 39.59
C ARG A 435 -11.98 12.68 39.28
#